data_4f52f7e7bff215352190253920938a13
#
_entry.id   4f52f7e7bff215352190253920938a13
#
_cell.length_a   1.000
_cell.length_b   1.000
_cell.length_c   1.000
_cell.angle_alpha   90.00
_cell.angle_beta   90.00
_cell.angle_gamma   90.00
#
_symmetry.space_group_name_H-M   'P 1'
#
loop_
_entity.id
_entity.type
_entity.pdbx_description
1 polymer ?
#
loop_
_entity_poly.entity_id
_entity_poly.type
_entity_poly.pdbx_seq_one_letter_code
_entity_poly.pdbx_strand_id
1 'polypeptide(L)'
;MTGSVASLERLDADRISTPESLFAAARRRFMGRYPVDPFGLDPQIADLVMPVFAAMIRVQTSGGEHVPDHGPAVIVANRGFGVAEPTALGIAVQHATGRRLRVVGAPPMPIIGPIARRLGAIASTDDDVVAALHAGHLVGLPLSPTWLRTGAGSVPLAVAPAMTHAPIVPAAVQTVGRLGTVLGTWQVRFGPLVTLPETYDRDDPIAAARFADEVRRAVAAVLSEV
;
A
#
# COMPACT_ATOMS: atom_id res chain seq x y z
N MET A 1 -30.97 -0.85 10.46
CA MET A 1 -30.08 0.31 10.56
C MET A 1 -28.78 -0.04 11.31
N THR A 2 -28.13 -1.16 10.99
CA THR A 2 -26.93 -1.69 11.69
C THR A 2 -25.63 -1.57 10.88
N GLY A 3 -25.69 -0.93 9.70
CA GLY A 3 -24.51 -0.81 8.82
C GLY A 3 -23.54 0.34 9.13
N SER A 4 -23.93 1.30 9.98
CA SER A 4 -23.15 2.54 10.16
C SER A 4 -22.00 2.42 11.19
N VAL A 5 -22.18 1.61 12.24
CA VAL A 5 -21.19 1.53 13.32
C VAL A 5 -19.97 0.71 12.91
N ALA A 6 -20.18 -0.40 12.18
CA ALA A 6 -19.08 -1.24 11.70
C ALA A 6 -18.21 -0.55 10.62
N SER A 7 -18.80 0.40 9.89
CA SER A 7 -18.04 1.20 8.89
C SER A 7 -17.19 2.28 9.55
N LEU A 8 -17.65 2.87 10.64
CA LEU A 8 -16.90 3.88 11.39
C LEU A 8 -15.71 3.27 12.14
N GLU A 9 -15.88 2.08 12.74
CA GLU A 9 -14.75 1.36 13.38
C GLU A 9 -13.68 0.92 12.38
N ARG A 10 -14.07 0.59 11.13
CA ARG A 10 -13.11 0.23 10.07
C ARG A 10 -12.31 1.43 9.55
N LEU A 11 -12.92 2.61 9.50
CA LEU A 11 -12.25 3.86 9.12
C LEU A 11 -11.21 4.30 10.16
N ASP A 12 -11.43 4.02 11.44
CA ASP A 12 -10.48 4.34 12.50
C ASP A 12 -9.27 3.40 12.54
N ALA A 13 -9.38 2.17 12.05
CA ALA A 13 -8.25 1.23 12.01
C ALA A 13 -7.14 1.67 11.03
N ASP A 14 -7.47 2.46 10.00
CA ASP A 14 -6.49 3.01 9.05
C ASP A 14 -5.84 4.31 9.54
N ARG A 15 -6.44 5.01 10.50
CA ARG A 15 -5.84 6.19 11.12
C ARG A 15 -4.92 5.76 12.25
N ILE A 16 -3.76 6.41 12.30
CA ILE A 16 -2.79 6.19 13.36
C ILE A 16 -3.38 6.78 14.63
N SER A 17 -3.73 5.89 15.55
CA SER A 17 -4.17 6.29 16.88
C SER A 17 -2.98 6.82 17.68
N THR A 18 -3.24 7.73 18.64
CA THR A 18 -2.23 8.17 19.60
C THR A 18 -1.59 6.95 20.25
N PRO A 19 -0.25 6.87 20.31
CA PRO A 19 0.43 5.68 20.81
C PRO A 19 0.00 5.39 22.24
N GLU A 20 -0.65 4.24 22.45
CA GLU A 20 -0.88 3.74 23.79
C GLU A 20 0.46 3.45 24.47
N SER A 21 0.49 3.59 25.78
CA SER A 21 1.68 3.23 26.55
C SER A 21 2.05 1.75 26.28
N LEU A 22 3.35 1.46 26.12
CA LEU A 22 3.89 0.10 25.96
C LEU A 22 3.32 -0.89 26.98
N PHE A 23 3.02 -0.41 28.18
CA PHE A 23 2.46 -1.19 29.27
C PHE A 23 1.00 -1.59 29.00
N ALA A 24 0.19 -0.72 28.45
CA ALA A 24 -1.21 -1.00 28.09
C ALA A 24 -1.29 -2.01 26.92
N ALA A 25 -0.41 -1.87 25.94
CA ALA A 25 -0.28 -2.81 24.82
C ALA A 25 0.18 -4.21 25.29
N ALA A 26 1.16 -4.27 26.18
CA ALA A 26 1.64 -5.53 26.77
C ALA A 26 0.56 -6.20 27.62
N ARG A 27 -0.18 -5.44 28.43
CA ARG A 27 -1.27 -5.95 29.28
C ARG A 27 -2.42 -6.54 28.45
N ARG A 28 -2.82 -5.89 27.35
CA ARG A 28 -3.87 -6.43 26.45
C ARG A 28 -3.43 -7.74 25.81
N ARG A 29 -2.16 -7.86 25.43
CA ARG A 29 -1.59 -9.11 24.91
C ARG A 29 -1.60 -10.23 25.94
N PHE A 30 -1.21 -9.93 27.17
CA PHE A 30 -1.25 -10.91 28.25
C PHE A 30 -2.69 -11.40 28.53
N MET A 31 -3.69 -10.55 28.28
CA MET A 31 -5.12 -10.88 28.43
C MET A 31 -5.75 -11.55 27.21
N GLY A 32 -4.97 -11.91 26.15
CA GLY A 32 -5.47 -12.57 24.96
C GLY A 32 -6.36 -11.69 24.06
N ARG A 33 -6.40 -10.39 24.29
CA ARG A 33 -7.18 -9.43 23.48
C ARG A 33 -6.27 -8.80 22.42
N TYR A 34 -6.20 -9.46 21.27
CA TYR A 34 -5.46 -8.95 20.10
C TYR A 34 -6.42 -8.27 19.13
N PRO A 35 -6.38 -6.95 18.94
CA PRO A 35 -7.12 -6.31 17.87
C PRO A 35 -6.37 -6.51 16.54
N VAL A 36 -6.37 -7.73 16.03
CA VAL A 36 -5.84 -8.03 14.71
C VAL A 36 -6.99 -7.87 13.73
N ASP A 37 -6.77 -7.09 12.67
CA ASP A 37 -7.79 -6.93 11.64
C ASP A 37 -7.94 -8.21 10.78
N PRO A 38 -8.97 -8.31 9.92
CA PRO A 38 -9.19 -9.49 9.08
C PRO A 38 -8.00 -9.85 8.17
N PHE A 39 -7.11 -8.89 7.88
CA PHE A 39 -5.94 -9.07 7.03
C PHE A 39 -4.66 -9.37 7.82
N GLY A 40 -4.73 -9.40 9.14
CA GLY A 40 -3.62 -9.76 10.03
C GLY A 40 -2.82 -8.58 10.57
N LEU A 41 -3.20 -7.31 10.30
CA LEU A 41 -2.56 -6.14 10.90
C LEU A 41 -2.84 -6.11 12.40
N ASP A 42 -1.80 -5.89 13.17
CA ASP A 42 -1.86 -5.51 14.58
C ASP A 42 -1.52 -4.01 14.68
N PRO A 43 -2.54 -3.12 14.82
CA PRO A 43 -2.32 -1.68 14.82
C PRO A 43 -1.32 -1.24 15.90
N GLN A 44 -1.33 -1.91 17.04
CA GLN A 44 -0.45 -1.57 18.17
C GLN A 44 1.02 -1.92 17.90
N ILE A 45 1.27 -3.07 17.22
CA ILE A 45 2.63 -3.39 16.78
C ILE A 45 3.08 -2.41 15.70
N ALA A 46 2.20 -2.12 14.75
CA ALA A 46 2.53 -1.19 13.69
C ALA A 46 2.85 0.21 14.24
N ASP A 47 2.05 0.72 15.19
CA ASP A 47 2.29 2.04 15.81
C ASP A 47 3.56 2.09 16.65
N LEU A 48 3.99 0.97 17.19
CA LEU A 48 5.25 0.89 17.93
C LEU A 48 6.47 0.79 17.00
N VAL A 49 6.35 0.05 15.92
CA VAL A 49 7.48 -0.31 15.05
C VAL A 49 7.70 0.72 13.95
N MET A 50 6.61 1.26 13.36
CA MET A 50 6.72 2.20 12.25
C MET A 50 7.46 3.50 12.59
N PRO A 51 7.31 4.14 13.77
CA PRO A 51 8.12 5.30 14.14
C PRO A 51 9.63 5.02 14.19
N VAL A 52 10.02 3.79 14.59
CA VAL A 52 11.43 3.39 14.59
C VAL A 52 11.97 3.32 13.16
N PHE A 53 11.22 2.71 12.25
CA PHE A 53 11.60 2.71 10.83
C PHE A 53 11.61 4.11 10.23
N ALA A 54 10.61 4.94 10.56
CA ALA A 54 10.55 6.33 10.08
C ALA A 54 11.72 7.19 10.60
N ALA A 55 12.25 6.90 11.80
CA ALA A 55 13.44 7.55 12.31
C ALA A 55 14.73 7.09 11.61
N MET A 56 14.75 5.87 11.09
CA MET A 56 15.91 5.28 10.39
C MET A 56 15.93 5.62 8.90
N ILE A 57 14.77 5.81 8.30
CA ILE A 57 14.60 6.05 6.85
C ILE A 57 14.13 7.48 6.64
N ARG A 58 14.94 8.30 5.96
CA ARG A 58 14.52 9.64 5.55
C ARG A 58 13.71 9.54 4.27
N VAL A 59 12.44 9.96 4.31
CA VAL A 59 11.55 9.94 3.14
C VAL A 59 11.22 11.37 2.74
N GLN A 60 11.54 11.72 1.50
CA GLN A 60 11.09 12.95 0.85
C GLN A 60 9.89 12.61 -0.02
N THR A 61 8.75 13.26 0.25
CA THR A 61 7.49 12.99 -0.43
C THR A 61 7.10 14.17 -1.31
N SER A 62 6.66 13.90 -2.54
CA SER A 62 6.08 14.89 -3.46
C SER A 62 4.84 14.33 -4.15
N GLY A 63 3.91 15.20 -4.59
CA GLY A 63 2.65 14.78 -5.23
C GLY A 63 1.66 14.12 -4.26
N GLY A 64 1.84 14.32 -2.96
CA GLY A 64 0.98 13.71 -1.93
C GLY A 64 -0.50 14.08 -2.06
N GLU A 65 -0.82 15.20 -2.69
CA GLU A 65 -2.17 15.64 -3.04
C GLU A 65 -2.92 14.70 -3.97
N HIS A 66 -2.21 13.82 -4.68
CA HIS A 66 -2.82 12.80 -5.53
C HIS A 66 -3.26 11.55 -4.75
N VAL A 67 -2.83 11.39 -3.50
CA VAL A 67 -3.24 10.25 -2.67
C VAL A 67 -4.54 10.58 -1.96
N PRO A 68 -5.62 9.81 -2.16
CA PRO A 68 -6.90 10.07 -1.49
C PRO A 68 -6.80 9.98 0.03
N ASP A 69 -7.33 10.99 0.72
CA ASP A 69 -7.41 11.06 2.18
C ASP A 69 -8.54 10.19 2.76
N HIS A 70 -9.45 9.72 1.91
CA HIS A 70 -10.57 8.83 2.26
C HIS A 70 -10.90 7.87 1.11
N GLY A 71 -11.60 6.78 1.43
CA GLY A 71 -11.98 5.75 0.47
C GLY A 71 -10.81 4.85 0.01
N PRO A 72 -11.10 3.82 -0.80
CA PRO A 72 -10.09 2.91 -1.31
C PRO A 72 -9.28 3.55 -2.44
N ALA A 73 -8.03 3.17 -2.56
CA ALA A 73 -7.21 3.42 -3.75
C ALA A 73 -6.10 2.39 -3.87
N VAL A 74 -5.63 2.19 -5.11
CA VAL A 74 -4.49 1.33 -5.40
C VAL A 74 -3.28 2.20 -5.70
N ILE A 75 -2.24 2.11 -4.89
CA ILE A 75 -0.97 2.81 -5.12
C ILE A 75 -0.03 1.85 -5.83
N VAL A 76 0.32 2.16 -7.06
CA VAL A 76 1.14 1.31 -7.91
C VAL A 76 2.53 1.91 -8.01
N ALA A 77 3.53 1.19 -7.50
CA ALA A 77 4.91 1.68 -7.47
C ALA A 77 5.88 0.70 -8.11
N ASN A 78 7.01 1.21 -8.59
CA ASN A 78 8.12 0.37 -8.99
C ASN A 78 8.62 -0.44 -7.80
N ARG A 79 9.07 -1.67 -8.09
CA ARG A 79 9.71 -2.56 -7.12
C ARG A 79 11.20 -2.65 -7.40
N GLY A 80 12.01 -2.39 -6.38
CA GLY A 80 13.41 -2.77 -6.37
C GLY A 80 13.65 -4.06 -5.57
N PHE A 81 14.82 -4.18 -4.98
CA PHE A 81 15.23 -5.36 -4.23
C PHE A 81 15.23 -5.04 -2.73
N GLY A 82 14.16 -5.36 -2.01
CA GLY A 82 14.20 -5.28 -0.55
C GLY A 82 12.88 -4.97 0.15
N VAL A 83 12.99 -4.78 1.46
CA VAL A 83 11.87 -4.41 2.35
C VAL A 83 11.80 -2.90 2.60
N ALA A 84 12.84 -2.15 2.21
CA ALA A 84 12.93 -0.72 2.49
C ALA A 84 11.99 0.10 1.61
N GLU A 85 11.80 -0.27 0.34
CA GLU A 85 10.92 0.44 -0.59
C GLU A 85 9.45 0.41 -0.16
N PRO A 86 8.86 -0.75 0.18
CA PRO A 86 7.51 -0.79 0.71
C PRO A 86 7.36 0.04 1.99
N THR A 87 8.40 0.05 2.84
CA THR A 87 8.42 0.85 4.07
C THR A 87 8.48 2.34 3.75
N ALA A 88 9.34 2.76 2.82
CA ALA A 88 9.43 4.16 2.38
C ALA A 88 8.11 4.63 1.76
N LEU A 89 7.49 3.80 0.91
CA LEU A 89 6.18 4.10 0.34
C LEU A 89 5.10 4.23 1.41
N GLY A 90 5.07 3.33 2.40
CA GLY A 90 4.13 3.41 3.52
C GLY A 90 4.31 4.66 4.37
N ILE A 91 5.56 5.08 4.64
CA ILE A 91 5.88 6.32 5.34
C ILE A 91 5.43 7.54 4.51
N ALA A 92 5.67 7.55 3.20
CA ALA A 92 5.25 8.63 2.32
C ALA A 92 3.72 8.80 2.28
N VAL A 93 2.98 7.70 2.19
CA VAL A 93 1.51 7.71 2.25
C VAL A 93 1.02 8.24 3.60
N GLN A 94 1.65 7.80 4.68
CA GLN A 94 1.32 8.30 6.01
C GLN A 94 1.56 9.79 6.17
N HIS A 95 2.67 10.32 5.61
CA HIS A 95 2.96 11.76 5.62
C HIS A 95 1.95 12.54 4.78
N ALA A 96 1.50 12.00 3.65
CA ALA A 96 0.57 12.66 2.75
C ALA A 96 -0.86 12.71 3.29
N THR A 97 -1.35 11.62 3.91
CA THR A 97 -2.78 11.43 4.22
C THR A 97 -3.08 11.08 5.68
N GLY A 98 -2.07 10.78 6.48
CA GLY A 98 -2.26 10.21 7.82
C GLY A 98 -2.78 8.76 7.83
N ARG A 99 -2.89 8.11 6.67
CA ARG A 99 -3.45 6.77 6.50
C ARG A 99 -2.35 5.72 6.38
N ARG A 100 -2.72 4.47 6.67
CA ARG A 100 -1.83 3.32 6.48
C ARG A 100 -1.97 2.72 5.10
N LEU A 101 -0.85 2.29 4.54
CA LEU A 101 -0.78 1.55 3.29
C LEU A 101 -0.75 0.05 3.58
N ARG A 102 -1.61 -0.70 2.88
CA ARG A 102 -1.59 -2.17 2.85
C ARG A 102 -0.74 -2.64 1.68
N VAL A 103 0.45 -3.12 1.94
CA VAL A 103 1.35 -3.54 0.85
C VAL A 103 1.10 -4.99 0.47
N VAL A 104 0.88 -5.23 -0.82
CA VAL A 104 0.71 -6.58 -1.38
C VAL A 104 2.06 -7.28 -1.47
N GLY A 105 2.11 -8.54 -1.06
CA GLY A 105 3.28 -9.39 -1.20
C GLY A 105 3.99 -9.70 0.12
N ALA A 106 3.22 -10.07 1.15
CA ALA A 106 3.82 -10.66 2.34
C ALA A 106 4.72 -11.84 1.95
N PRO A 107 6.02 -11.82 2.33
CA PRO A 107 6.94 -12.88 1.95
C PRO A 107 6.46 -14.24 2.49
N PRO A 108 6.51 -15.34 1.71
CA PRO A 108 6.09 -16.66 2.17
C PRO A 108 7.14 -17.33 3.09
N MET A 109 7.78 -16.55 3.95
CA MET A 109 8.81 -17.02 4.87
C MET A 109 8.21 -17.23 6.27
N PRO A 110 8.56 -18.31 6.99
CA PRO A 110 7.90 -18.70 8.24
C PRO A 110 7.91 -17.64 9.35
N ILE A 111 8.95 -16.80 9.41
CA ILE A 111 9.10 -15.77 10.44
C ILE A 111 8.75 -14.39 9.89
N ILE A 112 9.24 -14.04 8.69
CA ILE A 112 9.11 -12.71 8.10
C ILE A 112 7.68 -12.46 7.62
N GLY A 113 7.03 -13.47 7.03
CA GLY A 113 5.66 -13.35 6.54
C GLY A 113 4.64 -12.96 7.61
N PRO A 114 4.59 -13.66 8.74
CA PRO A 114 3.73 -13.27 9.86
C PRO A 114 4.03 -11.88 10.43
N ILE A 115 5.31 -11.49 10.52
CA ILE A 115 5.70 -10.14 10.96
C ILE A 115 5.23 -9.10 9.95
N ALA A 116 5.46 -9.31 8.65
CA ALA A 116 5.02 -8.40 7.59
C ALA A 116 3.50 -8.20 7.60
N ARG A 117 2.71 -9.27 7.78
CA ARG A 117 1.25 -9.17 7.92
C ARG A 117 0.84 -8.34 9.13
N ARG A 118 1.50 -8.51 10.28
CA ARG A 118 1.24 -7.70 11.48
C ARG A 118 1.58 -6.23 11.29
N LEU A 119 2.46 -5.90 10.34
CA LEU A 119 2.78 -4.54 9.95
C LEU A 119 1.91 -4.00 8.80
N GLY A 120 0.95 -4.80 8.29
CA GLY A 120 -0.02 -4.36 7.29
C GLY A 120 0.19 -4.93 5.90
N ALA A 121 1.14 -5.86 5.69
CA ALA A 121 1.23 -6.56 4.41
C ALA A 121 0.05 -7.53 4.24
N ILE A 122 -0.46 -7.63 3.02
CA ILE A 122 -1.53 -8.56 2.64
C ILE A 122 -0.99 -9.61 1.67
N ALA A 123 -1.72 -10.72 1.51
CA ALA A 123 -1.34 -11.75 0.56
C ALA A 123 -1.45 -11.24 -0.89
N SER A 124 -0.73 -11.90 -1.79
CA SER A 124 -0.71 -11.55 -3.23
C SER A 124 -1.83 -12.28 -3.97
N THR A 125 -3.04 -12.30 -3.43
CA THR A 125 -4.22 -12.87 -4.07
C THR A 125 -5.18 -11.75 -4.48
N ASP A 126 -5.88 -11.93 -5.59
CA ASP A 126 -6.85 -10.94 -6.06
C ASP A 126 -7.97 -10.76 -5.04
N ASP A 127 -8.40 -11.84 -4.39
CA ASP A 127 -9.47 -11.82 -3.38
C ASP A 127 -9.08 -10.96 -2.17
N ASP A 128 -7.84 -11.08 -1.67
CA ASP A 128 -7.36 -10.27 -0.54
C ASP A 128 -7.24 -8.79 -0.90
N VAL A 129 -6.76 -8.50 -2.12
CA VAL A 129 -6.66 -7.11 -2.63
C VAL A 129 -8.04 -6.49 -2.77
N VAL A 130 -8.99 -7.20 -3.39
CA VAL A 130 -10.36 -6.75 -3.57
C VAL A 130 -11.05 -6.57 -2.22
N ALA A 131 -10.89 -7.52 -1.28
CA ALA A 131 -11.46 -7.41 0.05
C ALA A 131 -10.88 -6.20 0.82
N ALA A 132 -9.59 -5.92 0.70
CA ALA A 132 -8.98 -4.75 1.31
C ALA A 132 -9.52 -3.44 0.72
N LEU A 133 -9.70 -3.36 -0.60
CA LEU A 133 -10.29 -2.20 -1.26
C LEU A 133 -11.76 -2.01 -0.85
N HIS A 134 -12.57 -3.08 -0.80
CA HIS A 134 -13.94 -3.01 -0.29
C HIS A 134 -14.01 -2.57 1.18
N ALA A 135 -12.99 -2.87 1.97
CA ALA A 135 -12.86 -2.38 3.34
C ALA A 135 -12.43 -0.90 3.41
N GLY A 136 -12.16 -0.24 2.28
CA GLY A 136 -11.79 1.16 2.20
C GLY A 136 -10.29 1.43 2.37
N HIS A 137 -9.44 0.40 2.34
CA HIS A 137 -8.00 0.56 2.53
C HIS A 137 -7.28 1.12 1.31
N LEU A 138 -6.13 1.77 1.55
CA LEU A 138 -5.12 2.04 0.54
C LEU A 138 -4.28 0.79 0.34
N VAL A 139 -4.18 0.30 -0.90
CA VAL A 139 -3.45 -0.92 -1.25
C VAL A 139 -2.25 -0.58 -2.11
N GLY A 140 -1.06 -0.97 -1.67
CA GLY A 140 0.19 -0.79 -2.41
C GLY A 140 0.52 -2.01 -3.26
N LEU A 141 0.61 -1.84 -4.57
CA LEU A 141 1.00 -2.88 -5.53
C LEU A 141 2.41 -2.62 -6.06
N PRO A 142 3.39 -3.45 -5.72
CA PRO A 142 4.73 -3.35 -6.27
C PRO A 142 4.79 -3.95 -7.67
N LEU A 143 5.24 -3.17 -8.66
CA LEU A 143 5.45 -3.62 -10.02
C LEU A 143 6.88 -4.14 -10.23
N SER A 144 6.99 -5.30 -10.85
CA SER A 144 8.31 -5.84 -11.21
C SER A 144 9.00 -4.95 -12.25
N PRO A 145 10.34 -4.80 -12.20
CA PRO A 145 11.09 -4.07 -13.22
C PRO A 145 10.91 -4.63 -14.64
N THR A 146 10.71 -5.94 -14.75
CA THR A 146 10.45 -6.59 -16.03
C THR A 146 9.12 -6.13 -16.60
N TRP A 147 8.06 -6.11 -15.80
CA TRP A 147 6.75 -5.65 -16.26
C TRP A 147 6.76 -4.17 -16.65
N LEU A 148 7.42 -3.32 -15.87
CA LEU A 148 7.58 -1.90 -16.21
C LEU A 148 8.25 -1.67 -17.56
N ARG A 149 9.24 -2.51 -17.93
CA ARG A 149 9.97 -2.38 -19.19
C ARG A 149 9.26 -3.00 -20.37
N THR A 150 8.66 -4.16 -20.21
CA THR A 150 8.18 -4.98 -21.31
C THR A 150 6.66 -5.12 -21.37
N GLY A 151 5.95 -4.76 -20.30
CA GLY A 151 4.51 -5.06 -20.16
C GLY A 151 4.19 -6.56 -20.03
N ALA A 152 5.22 -7.43 -19.97
CA ALA A 152 5.01 -8.88 -19.87
C ALA A 152 4.75 -9.31 -18.43
N GLY A 153 3.64 -10.00 -18.21
CA GLY A 153 3.25 -10.55 -16.91
C GLY A 153 1.74 -10.48 -16.70
N SER A 154 1.23 -11.30 -15.78
CA SER A 154 -0.18 -11.25 -15.40
C SER A 154 -0.48 -9.95 -14.66
N VAL A 155 -1.62 -9.36 -14.93
CA VAL A 155 -2.01 -8.06 -14.45
C VAL A 155 -3.18 -8.17 -13.49
N PRO A 156 -2.93 -8.39 -12.18
CA PRO A 156 -3.98 -8.24 -11.17
C PRO A 156 -4.52 -6.81 -11.12
N LEU A 157 -3.73 -5.85 -11.65
CA LEU A 157 -4.03 -4.42 -11.66
C LEU A 157 -5.33 -4.04 -12.34
N ALA A 158 -5.75 -4.76 -13.38
CA ALA A 158 -6.99 -4.44 -14.07
C ALA A 158 -8.23 -5.03 -13.38
N VAL A 159 -8.06 -6.11 -12.63
CA VAL A 159 -9.18 -6.81 -11.97
C VAL A 159 -9.63 -6.08 -10.71
N ALA A 160 -8.70 -5.72 -9.85
CA ALA A 160 -9.03 -5.09 -8.57
C ALA A 160 -9.76 -3.74 -8.73
N PRO A 161 -9.29 -2.78 -9.55
CA PRO A 161 -10.04 -1.55 -9.82
C PRO A 161 -11.37 -1.79 -10.52
N ALA A 162 -11.45 -2.74 -11.46
CA ALA A 162 -12.69 -3.08 -12.16
C ALA A 162 -13.78 -3.58 -11.20
N MET A 163 -13.40 -4.33 -10.17
CA MET A 163 -14.34 -4.85 -9.17
C MET A 163 -14.74 -3.81 -8.12
N THR A 164 -13.89 -2.84 -7.84
CA THR A 164 -14.07 -1.89 -6.71
C THR A 164 -14.21 -0.45 -7.15
N HIS A 165 -13.99 -0.14 -8.42
CA HIS A 165 -13.89 1.23 -8.96
C HIS A 165 -12.87 2.11 -8.19
N ALA A 166 -11.90 1.51 -7.54
CA ALA A 166 -10.87 2.24 -6.81
C ALA A 166 -9.92 2.93 -7.79
N PRO A 167 -9.59 4.22 -7.59
CA PRO A 167 -8.63 4.92 -8.42
C PRO A 167 -7.23 4.35 -8.22
N ILE A 168 -6.40 4.47 -9.25
CA ILE A 168 -4.98 4.10 -9.21
C ILE A 168 -4.13 5.34 -9.06
N VAL A 169 -3.22 5.33 -8.09
CA VAL A 169 -2.20 6.35 -7.89
C VAL A 169 -0.86 5.78 -8.37
N PRO A 170 -0.30 6.24 -9.48
CA PRO A 170 1.05 5.86 -9.89
C PRO A 170 2.07 6.50 -8.94
N ALA A 171 3.07 5.74 -8.55
CA ALA A 171 4.12 6.21 -7.67
C ALA A 171 5.50 5.74 -8.12
N ALA A 172 6.51 6.53 -7.79
CA ALA A 172 7.91 6.18 -7.95
C ALA A 172 8.61 6.17 -6.60
N VAL A 173 9.42 5.16 -6.35
CA VAL A 173 10.23 5.04 -5.13
C VAL A 173 11.68 4.84 -5.54
N GLN A 174 12.56 5.77 -5.15
CA GLN A 174 13.99 5.74 -5.46
C GLN A 174 14.83 6.08 -4.24
N THR A 175 16.08 5.59 -4.24
CA THR A 175 17.08 5.98 -3.25
C THR A 175 17.92 7.14 -3.78
N VAL A 176 18.20 8.13 -2.93
CA VAL A 176 19.14 9.20 -3.23
C VAL A 176 20.53 8.75 -2.80
N GLY A 177 21.45 8.63 -3.79
CA GLY A 177 22.84 8.27 -3.55
C GLY A 177 23.22 6.85 -4.02
N ARG A 178 24.53 6.59 -4.05
CA ARG A 178 25.12 5.36 -4.63
C ARG A 178 24.93 4.09 -3.80
N LEU A 179 24.50 4.21 -2.56
CA LEU A 179 24.29 3.07 -1.66
C LEU A 179 22.81 3.04 -1.29
N GLY A 180 22.04 2.23 -1.99
CA GLY A 180 20.68 1.85 -1.63
C GLY A 180 20.62 1.13 -0.28
N THR A 181 20.99 1.82 0.78
CA THR A 181 20.99 1.27 2.13
C THR A 181 19.64 1.48 2.79
N VAL A 182 19.26 0.55 3.65
CA VAL A 182 18.06 0.66 4.52
C VAL A 182 18.03 2.00 5.29
N LEU A 183 19.19 2.62 5.51
CA LEU A 183 19.41 3.86 6.24
C LEU A 183 19.56 5.10 5.32
N GLY A 184 19.22 5.00 4.05
CA GLY A 184 19.38 6.09 3.05
C GLY A 184 18.25 7.10 3.06
N THR A 185 18.40 8.14 2.24
CA THR A 185 17.31 9.04 1.87
C THR A 185 16.55 8.45 0.70
N TRP A 186 15.23 8.37 0.85
CA TRP A 186 14.31 7.86 -0.17
C TRP A 186 13.48 9.00 -0.72
N GLN A 187 13.30 9.01 -2.02
CA GLN A 187 12.35 9.90 -2.69
C GLN A 187 11.14 9.07 -3.10
N VAL A 188 9.97 9.55 -2.72
CA VAL A 188 8.69 8.98 -3.11
C VAL A 188 7.87 10.06 -3.78
N ARG A 189 7.51 9.84 -5.04
CA ARG A 189 6.68 10.75 -5.81
C ARG A 189 5.40 10.06 -6.22
N PHE A 190 4.28 10.74 -6.00
CA PHE A 190 2.96 10.30 -6.47
C PHE A 190 2.57 11.11 -7.69
N GLY A 191 2.00 10.45 -8.70
CA GLY A 191 1.50 11.07 -9.91
C GLY A 191 -0.02 11.19 -9.93
N PRO A 192 -0.56 11.84 -10.97
CA PRO A 192 -1.99 12.01 -11.15
C PRO A 192 -2.75 10.69 -11.17
N LEU A 193 -4.00 10.72 -10.66
CA LEU A 193 -4.88 9.56 -10.62
C LEU A 193 -5.13 9.00 -12.04
N VAL A 194 -5.05 7.68 -12.14
CA VAL A 194 -5.52 6.92 -13.30
C VAL A 194 -6.83 6.26 -12.89
N THR A 195 -7.92 6.66 -13.56
CA THR A 195 -9.26 6.12 -13.28
C THR A 195 -9.65 5.11 -14.34
N LEU A 196 -10.39 4.10 -13.93
CA LEU A 196 -10.95 3.12 -14.85
C LEU A 196 -11.96 3.83 -15.76
N PRO A 197 -11.91 3.65 -17.11
CA PRO A 197 -12.92 4.20 -17.98
C PRO A 197 -14.32 3.67 -17.65
N GLU A 198 -15.36 4.51 -17.75
CA GLU A 198 -16.75 4.10 -17.50
C GLU A 198 -17.20 2.96 -18.43
N THR A 199 -16.62 2.90 -19.64
CA THR A 199 -16.90 1.86 -20.64
C THR A 199 -16.03 0.62 -20.49
N TYR A 200 -15.30 0.49 -19.38
CA TYR A 200 -14.41 -0.65 -19.17
C TYR A 200 -15.21 -1.94 -19.03
N ASP A 201 -14.94 -2.87 -19.96
CA ASP A 201 -15.45 -4.24 -19.88
C ASP A 201 -14.35 -5.13 -19.26
N ARG A 202 -14.62 -5.64 -18.07
CA ARG A 202 -13.69 -6.51 -17.36
C ARG A 202 -13.49 -7.86 -18.03
N ASP A 203 -14.45 -8.31 -18.83
CA ASP A 203 -14.41 -9.59 -19.51
C ASP A 203 -13.70 -9.46 -20.87
N ASP A 204 -13.36 -8.23 -21.32
CA ASP A 204 -12.54 -7.96 -22.48
C ASP A 204 -11.04 -7.95 -22.12
N PRO A 205 -10.28 -8.98 -22.51
CA PRO A 205 -8.84 -9.04 -22.22
C PRO A 205 -8.04 -7.93 -22.93
N ILE A 206 -8.56 -7.37 -24.02
CA ILE A 206 -7.90 -6.27 -24.73
C ILE A 206 -8.09 -4.96 -23.94
N ALA A 207 -9.28 -4.71 -23.41
CA ALA A 207 -9.53 -3.57 -22.52
C ALA A 207 -8.65 -3.64 -21.26
N ALA A 208 -8.55 -4.82 -20.65
CA ALA A 208 -7.69 -5.07 -19.50
C ALA A 208 -6.20 -4.79 -19.82
N ALA A 209 -5.71 -5.28 -20.96
CA ALA A 209 -4.32 -5.05 -21.38
C ALA A 209 -4.03 -3.57 -21.68
N ARG A 210 -4.95 -2.86 -22.31
CA ARG A 210 -4.83 -1.41 -22.59
C ARG A 210 -4.78 -0.60 -21.30
N PHE A 211 -5.65 -0.89 -20.35
CA PHE A 211 -5.66 -0.22 -19.05
C PHE A 211 -4.39 -0.48 -18.25
N ALA A 212 -3.92 -1.72 -18.25
CA ALA A 212 -2.65 -2.07 -17.64
C ALA A 212 -1.47 -1.32 -18.26
N ASP A 213 -1.44 -1.17 -19.59
CA ASP A 213 -0.39 -0.40 -20.27
C ASP A 213 -0.48 1.11 -19.97
N GLU A 214 -1.67 1.65 -19.76
CA GLU A 214 -1.87 3.01 -19.30
C GLU A 214 -1.27 3.23 -17.91
N VAL A 215 -1.59 2.34 -16.95
CA VAL A 215 -1.00 2.38 -15.61
C VAL A 215 0.53 2.26 -15.66
N ARG A 216 1.05 1.36 -16.49
CA ARG A 216 2.48 1.19 -16.69
C ARG A 216 3.14 2.48 -17.18
N ARG A 217 2.55 3.14 -18.17
CA ARG A 217 3.04 4.42 -18.71
C ARG A 217 3.00 5.53 -17.65
N ALA A 218 1.94 5.58 -16.85
CA ALA A 218 1.81 6.54 -15.77
C ALA A 218 2.92 6.37 -14.72
N VAL A 219 3.19 5.12 -14.28
CA VAL A 219 4.30 4.85 -13.33
C VAL A 219 5.66 5.18 -13.96
N ALA A 220 5.87 4.84 -15.24
CA ALA A 220 7.12 5.16 -15.94
C ALA A 220 7.34 6.67 -16.07
N ALA A 221 6.27 7.44 -16.31
CA ALA A 221 6.35 8.91 -16.36
C ALA A 221 6.77 9.48 -14.99
N VAL A 222 6.12 9.07 -13.90
CA VAL A 222 6.48 9.51 -12.54
C VAL A 222 7.92 9.12 -12.20
N LEU A 223 8.37 7.93 -12.63
CA LEU A 223 9.72 7.43 -12.39
C LEU A 223 10.78 8.25 -13.14
N SER A 224 10.45 8.81 -14.30
CA SER A 224 11.38 9.66 -15.08
C SER A 224 11.56 11.07 -14.51
N GLU A 225 10.71 11.48 -13.56
CA GLU A 225 10.73 12.80 -12.92
C GLU A 225 11.46 12.78 -11.55
N VAL A 226 11.90 11.64 -11.09
CA VAL A 226 12.63 11.43 -9.83
C VAL A 226 14.11 11.19 -10.09
#